data_496ece54161aacdfb93a3106c0111bb1
#
_entry.id   496ece54161aacdfb93a3106c0111bb1
#
_cell.length_a   1.000
_cell.length_b   1.000
_cell.length_c   1.000
_cell.angle_alpha   90.00
_cell.angle_beta   90.00
_cell.angle_gamma   90.00
#
_symmetry.space_group_name_H-M   'P 1'
#
loop_
_entity.id
_entity.type
_entity.pdbx_description
1 polymer ?
#
loop_
_entity_poly.entity_id
_entity_poly.type
_entity_poly.pdbx_seq_one_letter_code
_entity_poly.pdbx_strand_id
1 'polypeptide(L)'
;MDKLTTQQRHFCMSRIKGKDTKPELIVRKFLYNHGIRYRLHKDSLPGKPDIVIGKQKIAIFVNGCFWHGHENCKHYTIPKSNIDYWKEKIQKNRKRDARNYFLLSKLGWKNIVIWECQLSSKQREDTLMALLVKINVAKCEQACKQTKAYTYDENDFVSDIAAEEGAKYGEDENNSHV
;
A
#
# COMPACT_ATOMS: atom_id res chain seq x y z
N MET A 1 18.80 -7.39 -34.95
CA MET A 1 19.99 -6.53 -34.86
C MET A 1 19.64 -5.33 -33.98
N ASP A 2 20.51 -4.98 -33.05
CA ASP A 2 20.35 -3.79 -32.22
C ASP A 2 20.59 -2.56 -33.10
N LYS A 3 19.54 -1.69 -33.23
CA LYS A 3 19.58 -0.56 -34.15
C LYS A 3 20.34 0.66 -33.61
N LEU A 4 20.72 0.64 -32.31
CA LEU A 4 21.34 1.78 -31.64
C LEU A 4 22.85 1.56 -31.47
N THR A 5 23.63 2.60 -31.73
CA THR A 5 25.07 2.63 -31.39
C THR A 5 25.23 2.67 -29.86
N THR A 6 26.43 2.33 -29.36
CA THR A 6 26.72 2.40 -27.92
C THR A 6 26.48 3.77 -27.33
N GLN A 7 26.84 4.83 -28.05
CA GLN A 7 26.59 6.21 -27.61
C GLN A 7 25.11 6.56 -27.55
N GLN A 8 24.33 6.19 -28.57
CA GLN A 8 22.89 6.40 -28.60
C GLN A 8 22.20 5.63 -27.46
N ARG A 9 22.66 4.41 -27.19
CA ARG A 9 22.14 3.62 -26.07
C ARG A 9 22.45 4.29 -24.73
N HIS A 10 23.69 4.72 -24.50
CA HIS A 10 24.06 5.46 -23.29
C HIS A 10 23.19 6.71 -23.11
N PHE A 11 22.98 7.49 -24.16
CA PHE A 11 22.14 8.66 -24.17
C PHE A 11 20.67 8.33 -23.83
N CYS A 12 20.09 7.27 -24.40
CA CYS A 12 18.73 6.84 -24.05
C CYS A 12 18.64 6.40 -22.57
N MET A 13 19.64 5.63 -22.10
CA MET A 13 19.64 5.13 -20.72
C MET A 13 19.80 6.24 -19.68
N SER A 14 20.62 7.26 -19.95
CA SER A 14 20.82 8.39 -19.05
C SER A 14 19.58 9.27 -18.88
N ARG A 15 18.62 9.20 -19.82
CA ARG A 15 17.35 9.95 -19.76
C ARG A 15 16.20 9.19 -19.12
N ILE A 16 16.40 7.95 -18.73
CA ILE A 16 15.37 7.18 -18.02
C ILE A 16 15.20 7.76 -16.63
N LYS A 17 14.02 8.28 -16.38
CA LYS A 17 13.67 8.85 -15.08
C LYS A 17 13.39 7.72 -14.09
N GLY A 18 14.00 7.81 -12.90
CA GLY A 18 13.70 6.91 -11.79
C GLY A 18 12.53 7.36 -10.91
N LYS A 19 11.95 8.56 -11.18
CA LYS A 19 10.83 9.15 -10.45
C LYS A 19 9.98 9.98 -11.41
N ASP A 20 8.73 10.21 -11.01
CA ASP A 20 7.77 11.02 -11.79
C ASP A 20 7.58 10.51 -13.22
N THR A 21 7.54 9.19 -13.35
CA THR A 21 7.28 8.53 -14.63
C THR A 21 5.82 8.71 -15.07
N LYS A 22 5.56 8.59 -16.37
CA LYS A 22 4.18 8.67 -16.90
C LYS A 22 3.21 7.70 -16.19
N PRO A 23 3.55 6.41 -15.95
CA PRO A 23 2.72 5.49 -15.19
C PRO A 23 2.42 5.97 -13.77
N GLU A 24 3.42 6.46 -13.04
CA GLU A 24 3.22 7.01 -11.69
C GLU A 24 2.26 8.19 -11.69
N LEU A 25 2.43 9.14 -12.62
CA LEU A 25 1.56 10.32 -12.75
C LEU A 25 0.09 9.95 -13.04
N ILE A 26 -0.15 8.90 -13.82
CA ILE A 26 -1.50 8.38 -14.08
C ILE A 26 -2.15 7.92 -12.77
N VAL A 27 -1.44 7.10 -11.98
CA VAL A 27 -1.94 6.59 -10.70
C VAL A 27 -2.18 7.74 -9.71
N ARG A 28 -1.24 8.67 -9.60
CA ARG A 28 -1.34 9.84 -8.71
C ARG A 28 -2.56 10.70 -9.04
N LYS A 29 -2.74 11.04 -10.32
CA LYS A 29 -3.89 11.84 -10.79
C LYS A 29 -5.21 11.15 -10.48
N PHE A 30 -5.28 9.84 -10.72
CA PHE A 30 -6.47 9.05 -10.42
C PHE A 30 -6.81 9.08 -8.93
N LEU A 31 -5.85 8.80 -8.06
CA LEU A 31 -6.04 8.82 -6.61
C LEU A 31 -6.47 10.19 -6.09
N TYR A 32 -5.83 11.25 -6.59
CA TYR A 32 -6.17 12.62 -6.24
C TYR A 32 -7.61 12.98 -6.62
N ASN A 33 -8.04 12.64 -7.84
CA ASN A 33 -9.39 12.89 -8.33
C ASN A 33 -10.47 12.13 -7.52
N HIS A 34 -10.10 11.00 -6.87
CA HIS A 34 -10.99 10.24 -5.99
C HIS A 34 -10.84 10.64 -4.50
N GLY A 35 -10.26 11.81 -4.22
CA GLY A 35 -10.15 12.34 -2.86
C GLY A 35 -9.18 11.59 -1.95
N ILE A 36 -8.33 10.70 -2.50
CA ILE A 36 -7.35 9.93 -1.73
C ILE A 36 -6.11 10.78 -1.51
N ARG A 37 -5.80 11.07 -0.25
CA ARG A 37 -4.59 11.78 0.15
C ARG A 37 -3.43 10.80 0.31
N TYR A 38 -2.27 11.14 -0.25
CA TYR A 38 -1.07 10.30 -0.24
C TYR A 38 0.19 11.14 -0.08
N ARG A 39 1.30 10.48 0.23
CA ARG A 39 2.64 11.04 0.22
C ARG A 39 3.47 10.32 -0.85
N LEU A 40 4.49 11.00 -1.37
CA LEU A 40 5.37 10.46 -2.40
C LEU A 40 6.71 10.06 -1.81
N HIS A 41 7.32 9.03 -2.37
CA HIS A 41 8.73 8.64 -2.17
C HIS A 41 9.19 8.71 -0.70
N LYS A 42 8.46 8.05 0.20
CA LYS A 42 8.82 8.08 1.63
C LYS A 42 10.09 7.27 1.89
N ASP A 43 11.22 7.95 2.06
CA ASP A 43 12.56 7.35 2.23
C ASP A 43 12.69 6.48 3.49
N SER A 44 11.89 6.72 4.51
CA SER A 44 11.88 5.93 5.75
C SER A 44 11.24 4.55 5.60
N LEU A 45 10.65 4.23 4.44
CA LEU A 45 10.04 2.93 4.17
C LEU A 45 10.94 2.07 3.28
N PRO A 46 11.04 0.74 3.54
CA PRO A 46 11.75 -0.18 2.67
C PRO A 46 11.30 -0.07 1.21
N GLY A 47 12.25 0.00 0.30
CA GLY A 47 11.98 0.08 -1.14
C GLY A 47 11.50 1.43 -1.64
N LYS A 48 11.33 2.43 -0.79
CA LYS A 48 10.89 3.80 -1.14
C LYS A 48 9.67 3.78 -2.07
N PRO A 49 8.49 3.38 -1.57
CA PRO A 49 7.28 3.27 -2.39
C PRO A 49 6.98 4.58 -3.13
N ASP A 50 6.50 4.49 -4.37
CA ASP A 50 6.18 5.66 -5.19
C ASP A 50 5.03 6.48 -4.58
N ILE A 51 4.05 5.78 -3.98
CA ILE A 51 2.88 6.40 -3.36
C ILE A 51 2.62 5.71 -2.02
N VAL A 52 2.39 6.51 -0.98
CA VAL A 52 2.15 6.02 0.39
C VAL A 52 0.85 6.61 0.94
N ILE A 53 -0.08 5.76 1.31
CA ILE A 53 -1.31 6.14 2.01
C ILE A 53 -1.14 5.78 3.48
N GLY A 54 -0.64 6.74 4.26
CA GLY A 54 -0.17 6.52 5.63
C GLY A 54 -1.27 6.05 6.57
N LYS A 55 -2.47 6.63 6.50
CA LYS A 55 -3.59 6.28 7.37
C LYS A 55 -3.96 4.79 7.26
N GLN A 56 -3.96 4.23 6.05
CA GLN A 56 -4.29 2.83 5.78
C GLN A 56 -3.07 1.90 5.77
N LYS A 57 -1.87 2.42 6.00
CA LYS A 57 -0.61 1.68 5.85
C LYS A 57 -0.50 0.96 4.50
N ILE A 58 -0.79 1.67 3.40
CA ILE A 58 -0.68 1.14 2.04
C ILE A 58 0.55 1.74 1.36
N ALA A 59 1.38 0.87 0.81
CA ALA A 59 2.55 1.19 -0.01
C ALA A 59 2.28 0.75 -1.45
N ILE A 60 2.31 1.68 -2.40
CA ILE A 60 2.06 1.41 -3.82
C ILE A 60 3.36 1.61 -4.59
N PHE A 61 3.69 0.60 -5.38
CA PHE A 61 4.81 0.58 -6.31
C PHE A 61 4.28 0.55 -7.75
N VAL A 62 4.80 1.41 -8.60
CA VAL A 62 4.46 1.46 -10.02
C VAL A 62 5.66 0.98 -10.83
N ASN A 63 5.70 -0.31 -11.09
CA ASN A 63 6.86 -0.98 -11.63
C ASN A 63 6.89 -0.97 -13.15
N GLY A 64 8.00 -0.50 -13.74
CA GLY A 64 8.30 -0.70 -15.16
C GLY A 64 8.56 -2.18 -15.46
N CYS A 65 7.90 -2.72 -16.48
CA CYS A 65 7.94 -4.16 -16.78
C CYS A 65 9.34 -4.69 -17.03
N PHE A 66 10.17 -3.96 -17.75
CA PHE A 66 11.55 -4.36 -18.03
C PHE A 66 12.41 -4.35 -16.76
N TRP A 67 12.41 -3.26 -16.01
CA TRP A 67 13.31 -3.04 -14.88
C TRP A 67 13.09 -3.98 -13.70
N HIS A 68 11.84 -4.40 -13.50
CA HIS A 68 11.41 -5.27 -12.41
C HIS A 68 11.14 -6.71 -12.86
N GLY A 69 11.41 -7.04 -14.13
CA GLY A 69 11.31 -8.39 -14.66
C GLY A 69 9.90 -8.97 -14.61
N HIS A 70 8.91 -8.24 -15.17
CA HIS A 70 7.53 -8.67 -15.19
C HIS A 70 7.35 -9.92 -16.05
N GLU A 71 7.16 -11.08 -15.41
CA GLU A 71 7.02 -12.36 -16.10
C GLU A 71 5.78 -12.40 -17.00
N ASN A 72 5.85 -13.17 -18.07
CA ASN A 72 4.78 -13.34 -19.06
C ASN A 72 4.25 -12.02 -19.66
N CYS A 73 5.11 -11.00 -19.69
CA CYS A 73 4.75 -9.68 -20.22
C CYS A 73 5.52 -9.38 -21.52
N LYS A 74 4.80 -8.99 -22.57
CA LYS A 74 5.40 -8.60 -23.85
C LYS A 74 6.37 -7.40 -23.77
N HIS A 75 6.26 -6.58 -22.73
CA HIS A 75 7.16 -5.45 -22.48
C HIS A 75 8.42 -5.86 -21.70
N TYR A 76 8.52 -7.12 -21.28
CA TYR A 76 9.71 -7.67 -20.66
C TYR A 76 10.45 -8.54 -21.67
N THR A 77 11.43 -7.96 -22.33
CA THR A 77 12.31 -8.68 -23.27
C THR A 77 13.75 -8.35 -22.95
N ILE A 78 14.55 -9.37 -22.68
CA ILE A 78 15.98 -9.20 -22.43
C ILE A 78 16.67 -8.79 -23.73
N PRO A 79 17.45 -7.70 -23.73
CA PRO A 79 18.22 -7.29 -24.91
C PRO A 79 19.17 -8.39 -25.38
N LYS A 80 19.34 -8.53 -26.69
CA LYS A 80 20.24 -9.51 -27.28
C LYS A 80 21.74 -9.22 -27.03
N SER A 81 22.05 -7.96 -26.71
CA SER A 81 23.40 -7.53 -26.32
C SER A 81 23.55 -7.57 -24.80
N ASN A 82 24.70 -8.05 -24.31
CA ASN A 82 25.04 -8.16 -22.88
C ASN A 82 23.96 -8.92 -22.07
N ILE A 83 23.52 -10.06 -22.58
CA ILE A 83 22.43 -10.86 -22.00
C ILE A 83 22.67 -11.18 -20.52
N ASP A 84 23.90 -11.63 -20.18
CA ASP A 84 24.24 -12.03 -18.81
C ASP A 84 24.19 -10.85 -17.84
N TYR A 85 24.68 -9.69 -18.26
CA TYR A 85 24.56 -8.45 -17.48
C TYR A 85 23.09 -8.11 -17.17
N TRP A 86 22.23 -8.17 -18.19
CA TRP A 86 20.81 -7.84 -18.00
C TRP A 86 20.08 -8.86 -17.15
N LYS A 87 20.35 -10.15 -17.33
CA LYS A 87 19.79 -11.21 -16.49
C LYS A 87 20.16 -10.99 -15.02
N GLU A 88 21.45 -10.79 -14.75
CA GLU A 88 21.93 -10.54 -13.39
C GLU A 88 21.31 -9.27 -12.78
N LYS A 89 21.29 -8.18 -13.54
CA LYS A 89 20.73 -6.90 -13.11
C LYS A 89 19.26 -7.02 -12.73
N ILE A 90 18.45 -7.64 -13.57
CA ILE A 90 17.01 -7.81 -13.32
C ILE A 90 16.79 -8.77 -12.16
N GLN A 91 17.56 -9.84 -12.05
CA GLN A 91 17.48 -10.76 -10.92
C GLN A 91 17.83 -10.06 -9.58
N LYS A 92 18.85 -9.21 -9.55
CA LYS A 92 19.19 -8.39 -8.38
C LYS A 92 18.03 -7.45 -8.02
N ASN A 93 17.42 -6.82 -9.01
CA ASN A 93 16.24 -5.96 -8.78
C ASN A 93 15.08 -6.76 -8.18
N ARG A 94 14.73 -7.91 -8.74
CA ARG A 94 13.65 -8.79 -8.23
C ARG A 94 13.89 -9.23 -6.78
N LYS A 95 15.12 -9.67 -6.46
CA LYS A 95 15.50 -10.06 -5.10
C LYS A 95 15.36 -8.89 -4.12
N ARG A 96 15.83 -7.70 -4.51
CA ARG A 96 15.68 -6.47 -3.74
C ARG A 96 14.21 -6.13 -3.51
N ASP A 97 13.38 -6.18 -4.54
CA ASP A 97 11.96 -5.86 -4.48
C ASP A 97 11.21 -6.83 -3.58
N ALA A 98 11.44 -8.14 -3.72
CA ALA A 98 10.87 -9.15 -2.84
C ALA A 98 11.24 -8.93 -1.37
N ARG A 99 12.52 -8.63 -1.08
CA ARG A 99 12.97 -8.27 0.28
C ARG A 99 12.25 -7.05 0.82
N ASN A 100 12.11 -5.99 0.02
CA ASN A 100 11.44 -4.76 0.43
C ASN A 100 9.96 -4.99 0.72
N TYR A 101 9.26 -5.76 -0.11
CA TYR A 101 7.86 -6.12 0.11
C TYR A 101 7.68 -6.95 1.38
N PHE A 102 8.58 -7.90 1.63
CA PHE A 102 8.58 -8.68 2.88
C PHE A 102 8.78 -7.78 4.11
N LEU A 103 9.76 -6.87 4.09
CA LEU A 103 10.01 -5.94 5.19
C LEU A 103 8.82 -5.02 5.45
N LEU A 104 8.20 -4.48 4.40
CA LEU A 104 6.99 -3.67 4.52
C LEU A 104 5.83 -4.45 5.15
N SER A 105 5.63 -5.69 4.73
CA SER A 105 4.59 -6.56 5.29
C SER A 105 4.83 -6.83 6.78
N LYS A 106 6.09 -7.03 7.20
CA LYS A 106 6.46 -7.16 8.62
C LYS A 106 6.18 -5.89 9.43
N LEU A 107 6.28 -4.71 8.79
CA LEU A 107 5.91 -3.44 9.41
C LEU A 107 4.39 -3.16 9.38
N GLY A 108 3.59 -4.13 8.94
CA GLY A 108 2.13 -4.02 8.85
C GLY A 108 1.63 -3.17 7.69
N TRP A 109 2.45 -2.97 6.64
CA TRP A 109 2.06 -2.28 5.43
C TRP A 109 1.48 -3.26 4.42
N LYS A 110 0.41 -2.85 3.73
CA LYS A 110 -0.14 -3.55 2.57
C LYS A 110 0.60 -3.08 1.32
N ASN A 111 1.25 -4.00 0.61
CA ASN A 111 1.96 -3.71 -0.63
C ASN A 111 1.02 -3.87 -1.82
N ILE A 112 0.96 -2.87 -2.68
CA ILE A 112 0.23 -2.93 -3.95
C ILE A 112 1.24 -2.64 -5.06
N VAL A 113 1.42 -3.59 -5.96
CA VAL A 113 2.26 -3.43 -7.14
C VAL A 113 1.37 -3.24 -8.36
N ILE A 114 1.63 -2.19 -9.13
CA ILE A 114 0.98 -1.89 -10.40
C ILE A 114 2.05 -1.93 -11.47
N TRP A 115 1.81 -2.71 -12.53
CA TRP A 115 2.74 -2.82 -13.63
C TRP A 115 2.43 -1.80 -14.73
N GLU A 116 3.47 -1.25 -15.35
CA GLU A 116 3.36 -0.30 -16.45
C GLU A 116 2.41 -0.78 -17.56
N CYS A 117 2.46 -2.05 -17.94
CA CYS A 117 1.58 -2.63 -18.97
C CYS A 117 0.09 -2.58 -18.60
N GLN A 118 -0.23 -2.66 -17.31
CA GLN A 118 -1.60 -2.58 -16.80
C GLN A 118 -2.18 -1.16 -16.92
N LEU A 119 -1.32 -0.15 -17.11
CA LEU A 119 -1.73 1.24 -17.30
C LEU A 119 -1.83 1.63 -18.78
N SER A 120 -1.78 0.64 -19.70
CA SER A 120 -2.10 0.83 -21.11
C SER A 120 -3.55 1.29 -21.29
N SER A 121 -3.87 1.94 -22.42
CA SER A 121 -5.22 2.47 -22.69
C SER A 121 -6.34 1.42 -22.53
N LYS A 122 -6.05 0.15 -22.81
CA LYS A 122 -7.04 -0.94 -22.75
C LYS A 122 -7.33 -1.45 -21.34
N GLN A 123 -6.36 -1.40 -20.42
CA GLN A 123 -6.46 -2.01 -19.09
C GLN A 123 -6.41 -0.99 -17.95
N ARG A 124 -6.16 0.27 -18.28
CA ARG A 124 -5.94 1.33 -17.30
C ARG A 124 -7.11 1.51 -16.36
N GLU A 125 -8.30 1.58 -16.89
CA GLU A 125 -9.51 1.85 -16.11
C GLU A 125 -9.77 0.72 -15.11
N ASP A 126 -9.77 -0.53 -15.58
CA ASP A 126 -9.96 -1.70 -14.72
C ASP A 126 -8.89 -1.77 -13.62
N THR A 127 -7.63 -1.52 -13.99
CA THR A 127 -6.51 -1.53 -13.02
C THR A 127 -6.67 -0.46 -11.94
N LEU A 128 -7.06 0.75 -12.33
CA LEU A 128 -7.24 1.86 -11.42
C LEU A 128 -8.47 1.68 -10.53
N MET A 129 -9.57 1.12 -11.06
CA MET A 129 -10.74 0.78 -10.28
C MET A 129 -10.45 -0.35 -9.29
N ALA A 130 -9.72 -1.38 -9.70
CA ALA A 130 -9.26 -2.43 -8.79
C ALA A 130 -8.36 -1.88 -7.66
N LEU A 131 -7.51 -0.90 -7.96
CA LEU A 131 -6.73 -0.19 -6.95
C LEU A 131 -7.64 0.54 -5.95
N LEU A 132 -8.65 1.26 -6.43
CA LEU A 132 -9.59 1.98 -5.58
C LEU A 132 -10.35 1.04 -4.64
N VAL A 133 -10.81 -0.10 -5.16
CA VAL A 133 -11.45 -1.15 -4.34
C VAL A 133 -10.52 -1.64 -3.23
N LYS A 134 -9.26 -1.97 -3.53
CA LYS A 134 -8.28 -2.40 -2.52
C LYS A 134 -8.07 -1.36 -1.42
N ILE A 135 -8.03 -0.08 -1.78
CA ILE A 135 -7.87 1.02 -0.82
C ILE A 135 -9.12 1.14 0.05
N ASN A 136 -10.32 1.05 -0.53
CA ASN A 136 -11.58 1.16 0.22
C ASN A 136 -11.78 -0.03 1.17
N VAL A 137 -11.46 -1.25 0.75
CA VAL A 137 -11.45 -2.44 1.63
C VAL A 137 -10.53 -2.19 2.84
N ALA A 138 -9.32 -1.67 2.60
CA ALA A 138 -8.40 -1.35 3.71
C ALA A 138 -8.92 -0.25 4.65
N LYS A 139 -9.70 0.72 4.14
CA LYS A 139 -10.38 1.72 4.98
C LYS A 139 -11.46 1.07 5.86
N CYS A 140 -12.29 0.21 5.28
CA CYS A 140 -13.34 -0.50 6.02
C CYS A 140 -12.77 -1.40 7.11
N GLU A 141 -11.71 -2.17 6.81
CA GLU A 141 -11.03 -3.02 7.80
C GLU A 141 -10.47 -2.23 8.99
N GLN A 142 -9.98 -1.02 8.75
CA GLN A 142 -9.51 -0.15 9.83
C GLN A 142 -10.66 0.41 10.66
N ALA A 143 -11.75 0.84 10.03
CA ALA A 143 -12.94 1.31 10.73
C ALA A 143 -13.49 0.20 11.66
N CYS A 144 -13.60 -1.04 11.13
CA CYS A 144 -14.05 -2.19 11.93
C CYS A 144 -13.11 -2.51 13.13
N LYS A 145 -11.80 -2.30 12.98
CA LYS A 145 -10.86 -2.50 14.10
C LYS A 145 -11.01 -1.42 15.16
N GLN A 146 -11.30 -0.20 14.77
CA GLN A 146 -11.51 0.91 15.70
C GLN A 146 -12.82 0.76 16.47
N THR A 147 -13.90 0.32 15.82
CA THR A 147 -15.19 0.03 16.51
C THR A 147 -15.09 -1.12 17.50
N LYS A 148 -14.32 -2.17 17.19
CA LYS A 148 -14.09 -3.26 18.17
C LYS A 148 -13.29 -2.85 19.41
N ALA A 149 -12.54 -1.76 19.36
CA ALA A 149 -11.85 -1.20 20.53
C ALA A 149 -12.78 -0.37 21.43
N TYR A 150 -14.00 -0.10 21.01
CA TYR A 150 -15.06 0.57 21.78
C TYR A 150 -16.16 -0.40 22.24
N THR A 151 -15.97 -1.71 22.16
CA THR A 151 -16.89 -2.64 22.84
C THR A 151 -16.68 -2.46 24.34
N TYR A 152 -17.71 -1.93 24.97
CA TYR A 152 -17.87 -1.85 26.44
C TYR A 152 -17.38 -3.15 27.07
N ASP A 153 -16.55 -3.05 28.08
CA ASP A 153 -16.28 -4.15 28.97
C ASP A 153 -17.59 -4.47 29.66
N GLU A 154 -18.20 -5.62 29.37
CA GLU A 154 -19.47 -6.04 29.99
C GLU A 154 -19.38 -6.02 31.52
N ASN A 155 -18.17 -6.06 32.09
CA ASN A 155 -17.93 -5.96 33.50
C ASN A 155 -18.09 -4.54 34.06
N ASP A 156 -17.84 -3.47 33.28
CA ASP A 156 -18.08 -2.10 33.75
C ASP A 156 -19.59 -1.79 33.88
N PHE A 157 -20.43 -2.37 33.02
CA PHE A 157 -21.88 -2.18 33.07
C PHE A 157 -22.54 -2.86 34.28
N VAL A 158 -22.01 -4.02 34.68
CA VAL A 158 -22.52 -4.76 35.84
C VAL A 158 -22.14 -4.10 37.17
N SER A 159 -20.98 -3.43 37.23
CA SER A 159 -20.54 -2.70 38.43
C SER A 159 -21.36 -1.45 38.71
N ASP A 160 -21.81 -0.73 37.67
CA ASP A 160 -22.64 0.49 37.85
C ASP A 160 -24.08 0.15 38.27
N ILE A 161 -24.66 -0.95 37.76
CA ILE A 161 -26.01 -1.40 38.19
C ILE A 161 -25.99 -1.90 39.64
N ALA A 162 -24.94 -2.63 40.03
CA ALA A 162 -24.77 -3.13 41.39
C ALA A 162 -24.58 -1.97 42.43
N ALA A 163 -23.92 -0.88 41.99
CA ALA A 163 -23.74 0.31 42.83
C ALA A 163 -25.06 1.10 43.02
N GLU A 164 -25.94 1.17 41.99
CA GLU A 164 -27.25 1.83 42.09
C GLU A 164 -28.29 1.03 42.89
N GLU A 165 -28.28 -0.31 42.84
CA GLU A 165 -29.16 -1.16 43.65
C GLU A 165 -28.77 -1.19 45.14
N GLY A 166 -27.47 -1.12 45.44
CA GLY A 166 -26.97 -1.07 46.81
C GLY A 166 -27.34 0.22 47.56
N ALA A 167 -27.54 1.32 46.84
CA ALA A 167 -27.93 2.62 47.43
C ALA A 167 -29.42 2.74 47.76
N LYS A 168 -30.28 1.87 47.24
CA LYS A 168 -31.74 1.89 47.47
C LYS A 168 -32.26 1.13 48.68
N TYR A 169 -31.44 0.33 49.34
CA TYR A 169 -31.82 -0.54 50.46
C TYR A 169 -31.16 -0.15 51.81
N GLY A 170 -30.55 1.04 51.88
CA GLY A 170 -29.82 1.48 53.09
C GLY A 170 -30.53 2.46 54.01
N GLU A 171 -31.81 2.87 53.80
CA GLU A 171 -32.47 3.98 54.55
C GLU A 171 -33.70 3.61 55.38
N ASP A 172 -34.01 2.35 55.66
CA ASP A 172 -35.19 1.98 56.44
C ASP A 172 -34.94 1.12 57.70
N GLU A 173 -33.87 1.36 58.45
CA GLU A 173 -33.74 0.77 59.79
C GLU A 173 -33.13 1.73 60.81
N ASN A 174 -33.89 2.79 61.18
CA ASN A 174 -33.71 3.44 62.50
C ASN A 174 -34.84 4.41 62.79
N ASN A 175 -36.04 3.91 63.08
CA ASN A 175 -36.97 4.71 63.93
C ASN A 175 -38.02 3.83 64.59
N SER A 176 -37.66 3.20 65.71
CA SER A 176 -38.60 2.81 66.74
C SER A 176 -37.85 2.50 68.03
N HIS A 177 -37.77 3.52 68.91
CA HIS A 177 -37.82 3.29 70.38
C HIS A 177 -37.71 4.64 71.08
N VAL A 178 -38.80 5.04 71.69
CA VAL A 178 -39.18 5.71 72.93
C VAL A 178 -40.24 6.77 72.67
#